data_8b152aea56ac709d5ee6b6e383b863e2
#
_entry.id   8b152aea56ac709d5ee6b6e383b863e2
#
_cell.length_a   1.000
_cell.length_b   1.000
_cell.length_c   1.000
_cell.angle_alpha   90.00
_cell.angle_beta   90.00
_cell.angle_gamma   90.00
#
_symmetry.space_group_name_H-M   'P 1'
#
loop_
_entity.id
_entity.type
_entity.pdbx_description
1 polymer ?
#
loop_
_entity_poly.entity_id
_entity_poly.type
_entity_poly.pdbx_seq_one_letter_code
_entity_poly.pdbx_strand_id
1 'polypeptide(L)'
;LQGIWNHSPYAPWDSKYTININAEMNYWPAEVTNLSETHEPLFDMVTDLAVTGSETAKVLYDAKGWVAHHNTDIWRACGPVDAAYFGMWPNGGAWLAQHLWQHYLFTGDKEF
;
A
#
# COMPACT_ATOMS: atom_id res chain seq x y z
N LEU A 1 14.23 0.32 7.03
CA LEU A 1 13.79 -0.05 5.68
C LEU A 1 12.93 -1.28 5.75
N GLN A 2 11.91 -1.33 4.92
CA GLN A 2 10.96 -2.43 4.83
C GLN A 2 10.85 -2.87 3.36
N GLY A 3 10.09 -3.91 3.11
CA GLY A 3 10.01 -4.51 1.80
C GLY A 3 11.25 -5.35 1.50
N ILE A 4 11.52 -5.55 0.21
CA ILE A 4 12.62 -6.44 -0.23
C ILE A 4 14.01 -5.83 -0.03
N TRP A 5 14.09 -4.52 0.22
CA TRP A 5 15.36 -3.84 0.39
C TRP A 5 15.75 -3.77 1.86
N ASN A 6 16.81 -4.44 2.23
CA ASN A 6 17.37 -4.45 3.59
C ASN A 6 18.89 -4.71 3.56
N HIS A 7 19.56 -4.43 4.66
CA HIS A 7 21.03 -4.51 4.78
C HIS A 7 21.50 -5.76 5.54
N SER A 8 20.58 -6.65 5.88
CA SER A 8 20.83 -7.82 6.70
C SER A 8 20.17 -9.05 6.08
N PRO A 9 20.75 -10.26 6.25
CA PRO A 9 20.06 -11.49 5.89
C PRO A 9 18.75 -11.71 6.67
N TYR A 10 18.61 -11.05 7.81
CA TYR A 10 17.36 -11.03 8.58
C TYR A 10 16.64 -9.71 8.29
N ALA A 11 15.64 -9.78 7.44
CA ALA A 11 14.91 -8.61 7.01
C ALA A 11 14.06 -8.04 8.15
N PRO A 12 14.10 -6.72 8.40
CA PRO A 12 13.14 -6.08 9.28
C PRO A 12 11.71 -6.36 8.81
N TRP A 13 10.83 -6.74 9.75
CA TRP A 13 9.42 -7.05 9.45
C TRP A 13 9.24 -8.11 8.37
N ASP A 14 10.18 -9.06 8.26
CA ASP A 14 10.15 -10.16 7.28
C ASP A 14 9.95 -9.69 5.83
N SER A 15 10.55 -8.55 5.47
CA SER A 15 10.44 -7.90 4.15
C SER A 15 9.03 -7.46 3.78
N LYS A 16 8.07 -7.45 4.68
CA LYS A 16 6.73 -6.91 4.41
C LYS A 16 6.75 -5.38 4.25
N TYR A 17 5.83 -4.88 3.43
CA TYR A 17 5.54 -3.45 3.35
C TYR A 17 4.47 -3.11 4.39
N THR A 18 4.82 -2.33 5.39
CA THR A 18 3.85 -1.85 6.38
C THR A 18 3.09 -0.68 5.80
N ILE A 19 1.81 -0.88 5.49
CA ILE A 19 0.93 0.09 4.84
C ILE A 19 -0.05 0.77 5.79
N ASN A 20 0.17 0.64 7.08
CA ASN A 20 -0.59 1.40 8.07
C ASN A 20 0.13 2.67 8.55
N ILE A 21 1.31 2.98 8.03
CA ILE A 21 2.03 4.26 8.15
C ILE A 21 3.35 4.29 7.36
N ASN A 22 4.17 3.23 7.43
CA ASN A 22 5.57 3.31 6.97
C ASN A 22 5.68 3.50 5.46
N ALA A 23 4.90 2.78 4.66
CA ALA A 23 4.90 2.93 3.20
C ALA A 23 4.45 4.34 2.81
N GLU A 24 3.38 4.84 3.40
CA GLU A 24 2.88 6.20 3.16
C GLU A 24 3.95 7.25 3.47
N MET A 25 4.61 7.14 4.62
CA MET A 25 5.69 8.07 5.00
C MET A 25 6.86 8.05 4.01
N ASN A 26 7.18 6.92 3.40
CA ASN A 26 8.25 6.83 2.42
C ASN A 26 7.93 7.63 1.15
N TYR A 27 6.65 7.78 0.81
CA TYR A 27 6.20 8.45 -0.41
C TYR A 27 5.72 9.89 -0.21
N TRP A 28 5.48 10.35 1.03
CA TRP A 28 5.08 11.72 1.31
C TRP A 28 6.01 12.79 0.68
N PRO A 29 7.34 12.60 0.63
CA PRO A 29 8.20 13.60 0.02
C PRO A 29 8.14 13.64 -1.51
N ALA A 30 7.67 12.59 -2.20
CA ALA A 30 7.77 12.47 -3.66
C ALA A 30 7.26 13.72 -4.40
N GLU A 31 6.03 14.11 -4.17
CA GLU A 31 5.42 15.25 -4.87
C GLU A 31 6.00 16.59 -4.38
N VAL A 32 6.12 16.77 -3.07
CA VAL A 32 6.55 18.07 -2.50
C VAL A 32 8.01 18.40 -2.80
N THR A 33 8.83 17.41 -3.15
CA THR A 33 10.23 17.61 -3.55
C THR A 33 10.43 17.59 -5.06
N ASN A 34 9.33 17.58 -5.85
CA ASN A 34 9.37 17.51 -7.30
C ASN A 34 10.05 16.24 -7.84
N LEU A 35 9.73 15.10 -7.25
CA LEU A 35 10.21 13.77 -7.62
C LEU A 35 9.03 12.83 -7.91
N SER A 36 8.01 13.33 -8.64
CA SER A 36 6.76 12.61 -8.93
C SER A 36 6.99 11.24 -9.55
N GLU A 37 8.01 11.08 -10.39
CA GLU A 37 8.37 9.81 -11.01
C GLU A 37 8.72 8.73 -9.99
N THR A 38 9.13 9.10 -8.79
CA THR A 38 9.42 8.13 -7.72
C THR A 38 8.17 7.60 -7.04
N HIS A 39 7.01 8.17 -7.34
CA HIS A 39 5.71 7.75 -6.81
C HIS A 39 5.08 6.59 -7.61
N GLU A 40 5.45 6.43 -8.88
CA GLU A 40 4.89 5.43 -9.79
C GLU A 40 4.88 4.00 -9.22
N PRO A 41 5.96 3.49 -8.57
CA PRO A 41 5.94 2.14 -8.01
C PRO A 41 4.87 1.93 -6.92
N LEU A 42 4.45 2.99 -6.22
CA LEU A 42 3.34 2.91 -5.29
C LEU A 42 2.00 2.78 -6.03
N PHE A 43 1.82 3.49 -7.14
CA PHE A 43 0.60 3.42 -7.94
C PHE A 43 0.42 2.03 -8.56
N ASP A 44 1.48 1.43 -9.07
CA ASP A 44 1.48 0.04 -9.55
C ASP A 44 1.08 -0.91 -8.41
N MET A 45 1.66 -0.73 -7.23
CA MET A 45 1.30 -1.54 -6.06
C MET A 45 -0.18 -1.37 -5.68
N VAL A 46 -0.73 -0.16 -5.69
CA VAL A 46 -2.15 0.10 -5.38
C VAL A 46 -3.06 -0.56 -6.41
N THR A 47 -2.69 -0.53 -7.68
CA THR A 47 -3.44 -1.19 -8.76
C THR A 47 -3.49 -2.70 -8.55
N ASP A 48 -2.35 -3.32 -8.24
CA ASP A 48 -2.28 -4.75 -7.92
C ASP A 48 -3.12 -5.10 -6.69
N LEU A 49 -3.02 -4.27 -5.62
CA LEU A 49 -3.78 -4.47 -4.39
C LEU A 49 -5.29 -4.34 -4.60
N ALA A 50 -5.73 -3.51 -5.53
CA ALA A 50 -7.15 -3.42 -5.88
C ALA A 50 -7.68 -4.74 -6.43
N VAL A 51 -6.87 -5.47 -7.20
CA VAL A 51 -7.22 -6.80 -7.72
C VAL A 51 -7.26 -7.84 -6.61
N THR A 52 -6.16 -8.04 -5.90
CA THR A 52 -6.03 -9.06 -4.84
C THR A 52 -6.93 -8.75 -3.63
N GLY A 53 -7.08 -7.48 -3.31
CA GLY A 53 -7.93 -7.00 -2.22
C GLY A 53 -9.42 -7.14 -2.50
N SER A 54 -9.85 -7.26 -3.75
CA SER A 54 -11.25 -7.50 -4.08
C SER A 54 -11.71 -8.89 -3.64
N GLU A 55 -10.86 -9.89 -3.78
CA GLU A 55 -11.13 -11.23 -3.25
C GLU A 55 -11.17 -11.23 -1.72
N THR A 56 -10.20 -10.54 -1.10
CA THR A 56 -10.16 -10.39 0.36
C THR A 56 -11.42 -9.71 0.90
N ALA A 57 -11.88 -8.64 0.24
CA ALA A 57 -13.10 -7.94 0.63
C ALA A 57 -14.34 -8.84 0.54
N LYS A 58 -14.43 -9.62 -0.52
CA LYS A 58 -15.53 -10.57 -0.70
C LYS A 58 -15.52 -11.68 0.33
N VAL A 59 -14.36 -12.30 0.56
CA VAL A 59 -14.24 -13.50 1.42
C VAL A 59 -14.39 -13.14 2.91
N LEU A 60 -13.74 -12.06 3.36
CA LEU A 60 -13.73 -11.70 4.79
C LEU A 60 -14.93 -10.84 5.21
N TYR A 61 -15.47 -10.04 4.30
CA TYR A 61 -16.46 -9.00 4.65
C TYR A 61 -17.76 -9.11 3.86
N ASP A 62 -17.87 -10.04 2.90
CA ASP A 62 -18.97 -10.13 1.93
C ASP A 62 -19.28 -8.77 1.29
N ALA A 63 -18.24 -7.99 1.01
CA ALA A 63 -18.32 -6.63 0.53
C ALA A 63 -17.87 -6.51 -0.94
N LYS A 64 -18.38 -5.49 -1.61
CA LYS A 64 -17.88 -5.04 -2.91
C LYS A 64 -16.68 -4.12 -2.73
N GLY A 65 -15.91 -3.93 -3.82
CA GLY A 65 -14.70 -3.13 -3.80
C GLY A 65 -13.50 -3.94 -3.34
N TRP A 66 -12.55 -3.32 -2.70
CA TRP A 66 -11.32 -3.98 -2.26
C TRP A 66 -10.87 -3.49 -0.88
N VAL A 67 -10.05 -4.29 -0.22
CA VAL A 67 -9.49 -3.99 1.10
C VAL A 67 -8.03 -4.41 1.14
N ALA A 68 -7.21 -3.62 1.79
CA ALA A 68 -5.87 -4.00 2.23
C ALA A 68 -5.76 -3.70 3.73
N HIS A 69 -5.12 -4.62 4.45
CA HIS A 69 -4.90 -4.48 5.87
C HIS A 69 -3.56 -3.79 6.18
N HIS A 70 -2.99 -3.99 7.35
CA HIS A 70 -1.84 -3.21 7.84
C HIS A 70 -0.52 -3.48 7.11
N ASN A 71 -0.39 -4.61 6.45
CA ASN A 71 0.79 -5.02 5.69
C ASN A 71 0.43 -5.61 4.32
N THR A 72 1.34 -5.48 3.39
CA THR A 72 1.37 -6.25 2.16
C THR A 72 2.79 -6.75 1.88
N ASP A 73 2.99 -7.46 0.80
CA ASP A 73 4.27 -8.01 0.38
C ASP A 73 4.48 -7.90 -1.13
N ILE A 74 5.54 -8.54 -1.65
CA ILE A 74 5.81 -8.56 -3.09
C ILE A 74 4.74 -9.31 -3.89
N TRP A 75 3.95 -10.15 -3.23
CA TRP A 75 2.85 -10.93 -3.81
C TRP A 75 1.51 -10.22 -3.70
N ARG A 76 1.50 -9.03 -3.11
CA ARG A 76 0.30 -8.19 -2.92
C ARG A 76 -0.75 -8.84 -2.02
N ALA A 77 -0.32 -9.51 -0.97
CA ALA A 77 -1.25 -10.03 0.04
C ALA A 77 -2.05 -8.88 0.68
N CYS A 78 -3.36 -9.05 0.78
CA CYS A 78 -4.29 -8.06 1.32
C CYS A 78 -4.96 -8.49 2.62
N GLY A 79 -4.88 -9.78 2.97
CA GLY A 79 -5.43 -10.30 4.22
C GLY A 79 -4.74 -9.75 5.47
N PRO A 80 -5.38 -9.90 6.64
CA PRO A 80 -4.70 -9.60 7.91
C PRO A 80 -3.49 -10.53 8.08
N VAL A 81 -2.35 -9.95 8.40
CA VAL A 81 -1.10 -10.69 8.64
C VAL A 81 -0.94 -10.94 10.13
N ASP A 82 -0.31 -12.05 10.49
CA ASP A 82 -0.11 -12.55 11.86
C ASP A 82 -1.46 -12.94 12.51
N ALA A 83 -1.89 -12.25 13.54
CA ALA A 83 -3.18 -12.51 14.19
C ALA A 83 -4.17 -11.38 13.92
N ALA A 84 -5.45 -11.67 14.00
CA ALA A 84 -6.52 -10.68 13.83
C ALA A 84 -6.32 -9.44 14.72
N TYR A 85 -5.82 -9.63 15.93
CA TYR A 85 -5.53 -8.55 16.86
C TYR A 85 -4.54 -7.52 16.30
N PHE A 86 -3.57 -7.94 15.52
CA PHE A 86 -2.58 -7.05 14.89
C PHE A 86 -3.01 -6.63 13.48
N GLY A 87 -3.59 -7.58 12.75
CA GLY A 87 -3.79 -7.48 11.31
C GLY A 87 -5.08 -6.81 10.87
N MET A 88 -6.15 -6.91 11.65
CA MET A 88 -7.48 -6.41 11.29
C MET A 88 -7.56 -4.88 11.31
N TRP A 89 -7.06 -4.28 10.26
CA TRP A 89 -7.09 -2.84 10.04
C TRP A 89 -7.47 -2.55 8.58
N PRO A 90 -8.76 -2.40 8.24
CA PRO A 90 -9.24 -2.40 6.86
C PRO A 90 -9.00 -1.08 6.09
N ASN A 91 -8.28 -0.13 6.69
CA ASN A 91 -8.10 1.21 6.12
C ASN A 91 -6.91 1.35 5.17
N GLY A 92 -6.09 0.29 5.00
CA GLY A 92 -4.85 0.37 4.21
C GLY A 92 -5.07 0.82 2.79
N GLY A 93 -6.04 0.22 2.09
CA GLY A 93 -6.36 0.61 0.73
C GLY A 93 -6.85 2.05 0.60
N ALA A 94 -7.72 2.48 1.50
CA ALA A 94 -8.24 3.85 1.49
C ALA A 94 -7.15 4.89 1.77
N TRP A 95 -6.21 4.58 2.66
CA TRP A 95 -5.10 5.47 2.95
C TRP A 95 -4.11 5.57 1.77
N LEU A 96 -3.75 4.43 1.18
CA LEU A 96 -2.90 4.41 -0.02
C LEU A 96 -3.53 5.18 -1.19
N ALA A 97 -4.85 5.10 -1.37
CA ALA A 97 -5.55 5.82 -2.42
C ALA A 97 -5.44 7.36 -2.31
N GLN A 98 -5.12 7.90 -1.12
CA GLN A 98 -4.87 9.33 -0.96
C GLN A 98 -3.65 9.79 -1.75
N HIS A 99 -2.66 8.92 -1.97
CA HIS A 99 -1.49 9.24 -2.79
C HIS A 99 -1.85 9.53 -4.25
N LEU A 100 -2.84 8.83 -4.80
CA LEU A 100 -3.36 9.09 -6.15
C LEU A 100 -3.92 10.51 -6.24
N TRP A 101 -4.70 10.91 -5.24
CA TRP A 101 -5.26 12.26 -5.19
C TRP A 101 -4.18 13.34 -5.01
N GLN A 102 -3.17 13.09 -4.17
CA GLN A 102 -2.04 13.99 -4.01
C GLN A 102 -1.27 14.17 -5.31
N HIS A 103 -0.99 13.10 -6.03
CA HIS A 103 -0.35 13.17 -7.33
C HIS A 103 -1.12 14.06 -8.30
N TYR A 104 -2.43 13.88 -8.42
CA TYR A 104 -3.26 14.75 -9.24
C TYR A 104 -3.20 16.23 -8.81
N LEU A 105 -3.22 16.51 -7.51
CA LEU A 105 -3.16 17.90 -7.01
C LEU A 105 -1.85 18.59 -7.37
N PHE A 106 -0.75 17.86 -7.40
CA PHE A 106 0.57 18.42 -7.72
C PHE A 106 0.84 18.49 -9.23
N THR A 107 0.38 17.51 -9.99
CA THR A 107 0.67 17.42 -11.44
C THR A 107 -0.42 18.03 -12.32
N GLY A 108 -1.67 17.99 -11.86
CA GLY A 108 -2.83 18.35 -12.68
C GLY A 108 -3.12 17.34 -13.81
N ASP A 109 -2.48 16.16 -13.77
CA ASP A 109 -2.67 15.10 -14.74
C ASP A 109 -4.09 14.51 -14.62
N LYS A 110 -4.87 14.65 -15.67
CA LYS A 110 -6.26 14.17 -15.76
C LYS A 110 -6.39 12.81 -16.44
N GLU A 111 -5.31 12.35 -17.06
CA GLU A 111 -5.27 11.06 -17.74
C GLU A 111 -4.77 9.95 -16.78
N PHE A 112 -4.20 10.35 -15.66
CA PHE A 112 -3.69 9.48 -14.59
C PHE A 112 -4.79 8.68 -13.87
#